data_2d0fd04325640cb0db4bb848027b285e
#
_entry.id   2d0fd04325640cb0db4bb848027b285e
#
_cell.length_a   1.000
_cell.length_b   1.000
_cell.length_c   1.000
_cell.angle_alpha   90.00
_cell.angle_beta   90.00
_cell.angle_gamma   90.00
#
_symmetry.space_group_name_H-M   'P 1'
#
loop_
_entity.id
_entity.type
_entity.pdbx_description
1 polymer ?
#
loop_
_entity_poly.entity_id
_entity_poly.type
_entity_poly.pdbx_seq_one_letter_code
_entity_poly.pdbx_strand_id
1 'polypeptide(L)'
;MNKKPIIGGIILVVIIGVVYAGAQINPDNPENGEVWSIRMASPEWHDRQTVSASLPNLEEGTYKLGFVPMGDSPSKIRIDIKVRSAGSDFAGTTWTPMFSEKFVLKGTPVDTGISKYYTWEYVGQKYVYIPEVEGEANYEIRIERSGNLEGSITISLSR
;
A
#
# COMPACT_ATOMS: atom_id res chain seq x y z
N MET A 1 5.44 44.80 24.92
CA MET A 1 5.56 43.34 24.89
C MET A 1 5.47 42.84 23.44
N ASN A 2 6.49 42.17 22.97
CA ASN A 2 6.56 41.77 21.55
C ASN A 2 5.71 40.49 21.37
N LYS A 3 4.52 40.60 20.78
CA LYS A 3 3.54 39.52 20.64
C LYS A 3 3.93 38.46 19.58
N LYS A 4 4.92 38.80 18.73
CA LYS A 4 5.37 37.89 17.61
C LYS A 4 5.92 36.52 18.07
N PRO A 5 6.79 36.42 19.09
CA PRO A 5 7.28 35.11 19.55
C PRO A 5 6.20 34.26 20.23
N ILE A 6 5.20 34.88 20.86
CA ILE A 6 4.08 34.16 21.49
C ILE A 6 3.19 33.51 20.44
N ILE A 7 2.89 34.20 19.35
CA ILE A 7 2.07 33.70 18.26
C ILE A 7 2.80 32.53 17.56
N GLY A 8 4.11 32.66 17.34
CA GLY A 8 4.91 31.57 16.74
C GLY A 8 4.96 30.33 17.64
N GLY A 9 5.06 30.51 18.96
CA GLY A 9 5.03 29.39 19.92
C GLY A 9 3.67 28.68 19.96
N ILE A 10 2.57 29.41 19.90
CA ILE A 10 1.22 28.82 19.86
C ILE A 10 1.00 28.04 18.59
N ILE A 11 1.42 28.56 17.44
CA ILE A 11 1.31 27.85 16.14
C ILE A 11 2.12 26.55 16.18
N LEU A 12 3.33 26.56 16.72
CA LEU A 12 4.16 25.36 16.85
C LEU A 12 3.50 24.30 17.72
N VAL A 13 2.95 24.68 18.87
CA VAL A 13 2.25 23.74 19.78
C VAL A 13 1.00 23.15 19.12
N VAL A 14 0.25 23.94 18.36
CA VAL A 14 -0.92 23.45 17.62
C VAL A 14 -0.51 22.45 16.53
N ILE A 15 0.56 22.73 15.78
CA ILE A 15 1.07 21.81 14.74
C ILE A 15 1.52 20.49 15.38
N ILE A 16 2.29 20.54 16.47
CA ILE A 16 2.72 19.33 17.18
C ILE A 16 1.52 18.56 17.72
N GLY A 17 0.54 19.25 18.30
CA GLY A 17 -0.68 18.64 18.81
C GLY A 17 -1.51 17.95 17.72
N VAL A 18 -1.65 18.57 16.57
CA VAL A 18 -2.38 17.99 15.42
C VAL A 18 -1.65 16.77 14.86
N VAL A 19 -0.32 16.83 14.72
CA VAL A 19 0.48 15.68 14.26
C VAL A 19 0.39 14.54 15.25
N TYR A 20 0.51 14.81 16.56
CA TYR A 20 0.43 13.77 17.58
C TYR A 20 -0.98 13.17 17.68
N ALA A 21 -2.03 13.99 17.67
CA ALA A 21 -3.41 13.52 17.68
C ALA A 21 -3.75 12.76 16.38
N GLY A 22 -3.28 13.23 15.23
CA GLY A 22 -3.47 12.55 13.94
C GLY A 22 -2.81 11.17 13.92
N ALA A 23 -1.63 11.03 14.51
CA ALA A 23 -0.95 9.74 14.62
C ALA A 23 -1.68 8.76 15.58
N GLN A 24 -2.39 9.29 16.59
CA GLN A 24 -3.11 8.48 17.59
C GLN A 24 -4.55 8.12 17.19
N ILE A 25 -5.19 8.95 16.38
CA ILE A 25 -6.65 8.86 16.10
C ILE A 25 -6.91 8.48 14.63
N ASN A 26 -5.87 8.33 13.82
CA ASN A 26 -6.05 7.94 12.43
C ASN A 26 -6.39 6.44 12.37
N PRO A 27 -7.67 6.05 12.16
CA PRO A 27 -8.06 4.64 11.99
C PRO A 27 -7.45 4.03 10.73
N ASP A 28 -6.98 4.85 9.80
CA ASP A 28 -6.25 4.44 8.59
C ASP A 28 -4.73 4.44 8.80
N ASN A 29 -4.24 4.53 10.06
CA ASN A 29 -2.82 4.35 10.33
C ASN A 29 -2.42 2.93 9.87
N PRO A 30 -1.53 2.79 8.89
CA PRO A 30 -1.15 1.47 8.34
C PRO A 30 -0.53 0.54 9.38
N GLU A 31 -0.06 1.06 10.52
CA GLU A 31 0.41 0.24 11.63
C GLU A 31 -0.72 -0.48 12.37
N ASN A 32 -1.98 0.00 12.23
CA ASN A 32 -3.14 -0.62 12.84
C ASN A 32 -3.81 -1.56 11.83
N GLY A 33 -3.49 -2.83 11.94
CA GLY A 33 -4.09 -3.87 11.10
C GLY A 33 -3.29 -4.24 9.86
N GLU A 34 -2.07 -3.68 9.68
CA GLU A 34 -1.16 -4.15 8.65
C GLU A 34 -0.78 -5.61 8.93
N VAL A 35 -1.09 -6.48 7.99
CA VAL A 35 -0.78 -7.91 8.07
C VAL A 35 0.44 -8.26 7.22
N TRP A 36 0.76 -7.43 6.24
CA TRP A 36 1.90 -7.62 5.36
C TRP A 36 2.27 -6.32 4.65
N SER A 37 3.56 -6.12 4.42
CA SER A 37 4.05 -5.05 3.57
C SER A 37 5.34 -5.42 2.86
N ILE A 38 5.59 -4.78 1.72
CA ILE A 38 6.82 -4.86 0.95
C ILE A 38 7.21 -3.49 0.44
N ARG A 39 8.49 -3.14 0.60
CA ARG A 39 9.07 -1.98 -0.05
C ARG A 39 9.83 -2.44 -1.28
N MET A 40 9.43 -1.92 -2.42
CA MET A 40 10.07 -2.14 -3.69
C MET A 40 10.89 -0.90 -4.04
N ALA A 41 12.20 -1.02 -4.14
CA ALA A 41 13.09 0.04 -4.57
C ALA A 41 13.81 -0.36 -5.87
N SER A 42 14.60 0.54 -6.44
CA SER A 42 15.33 0.25 -7.69
C SER A 42 16.16 -1.04 -7.64
N PRO A 43 16.90 -1.35 -6.54
CA PRO A 43 17.63 -2.61 -6.44
C PRO A 43 16.76 -3.87 -6.48
N GLU A 44 15.58 -3.85 -5.87
CA GLU A 44 14.66 -5.00 -5.85
C GLU A 44 13.98 -5.22 -7.19
N TRP A 45 13.81 -4.15 -7.95
CA TRP A 45 13.25 -4.26 -9.28
C TRP A 45 14.24 -4.85 -10.29
N HIS A 46 15.50 -4.44 -10.30
CA HIS A 46 16.58 -4.92 -11.19
C HIS A 46 16.07 -5.51 -12.51
N ASP A 47 15.79 -4.75 -13.50
CA ASP A 47 15.31 -5.21 -14.82
C ASP A 47 14.10 -6.17 -14.77
N ARG A 48 13.62 -6.53 -13.60
CA ARG A 48 12.44 -7.36 -13.42
C ARG A 48 11.18 -6.51 -13.51
N GLN A 49 10.29 -6.89 -14.37
CA GLN A 49 8.96 -6.27 -14.44
C GLN A 49 8.00 -6.87 -13.40
N THR A 50 8.36 -8.01 -12.83
CA THR A 50 7.48 -8.78 -11.95
C THR A 50 8.25 -9.26 -10.73
N VAL A 51 7.64 -9.11 -9.56
CA VAL A 51 8.10 -9.65 -8.28
C VAL A 51 6.97 -10.45 -7.66
N SER A 52 7.29 -11.63 -7.13
CA SER A 52 6.37 -12.44 -6.33
C SER A 52 6.86 -12.55 -4.90
N ALA A 53 5.93 -12.51 -3.96
CA ALA A 53 6.19 -12.68 -2.54
C ALA A 53 5.12 -13.56 -1.88
N SER A 54 5.49 -14.29 -0.84
CA SER A 54 4.53 -15.03 -0.03
C SER A 54 3.81 -14.07 0.91
N LEU A 55 2.49 -14.24 1.03
CA LEU A 55 1.70 -13.59 2.05
C LEU A 55 1.62 -14.50 3.29
N PRO A 56 1.37 -13.94 4.48
CA PRO A 56 1.07 -14.74 5.67
C PRO A 56 -0.23 -15.52 5.47
N ASN A 57 -0.55 -16.41 6.40
CA ASN A 57 -1.84 -17.06 6.41
C ASN A 57 -2.93 -16.00 6.63
N LEU A 58 -3.79 -15.81 5.63
CA LEU A 58 -4.86 -14.83 5.66
C LEU A 58 -6.16 -15.52 6.13
N GLU A 59 -6.82 -14.90 7.10
CA GLU A 59 -8.15 -15.32 7.54
C GLU A 59 -9.22 -14.80 6.58
N GLU A 60 -10.40 -15.41 6.61
CA GLU A 60 -11.56 -14.89 5.90
C GLU A 60 -11.82 -13.43 6.26
N GLY A 61 -12.08 -12.60 5.25
CA GLY A 61 -12.42 -11.21 5.46
C GLY A 61 -12.03 -10.29 4.31
N THR A 62 -12.32 -9.01 4.51
CA THR A 62 -11.96 -7.97 3.55
C THR A 62 -10.66 -7.30 3.98
N TYR A 63 -9.73 -7.26 3.06
CA TYR A 63 -8.42 -6.61 3.22
C TYR A 63 -8.32 -5.39 2.31
N LYS A 64 -7.51 -4.43 2.71
CA LYS A 64 -7.25 -3.20 1.94
C LYS A 64 -5.79 -3.16 1.49
N LEU A 65 -5.58 -2.94 0.20
CA LEU A 65 -4.26 -2.64 -0.35
C LEU A 65 -3.91 -1.18 -0.11
N GLY A 66 -2.79 -0.95 0.56
CA GLY A 66 -2.20 0.35 0.79
C GLY A 66 -1.01 0.59 -0.15
N PHE A 67 -0.81 1.84 -0.54
CA PHE A 67 0.30 2.24 -1.40
C PHE A 67 0.93 3.53 -0.88
N VAL A 68 2.25 3.54 -0.73
CA VAL A 68 3.02 4.76 -0.47
C VAL A 68 3.93 5.01 -1.67
N PRO A 69 3.45 5.78 -2.66
CA PRO A 69 4.25 6.11 -3.83
C PRO A 69 5.28 7.19 -3.50
N MET A 70 6.37 7.18 -4.24
CA MET A 70 7.32 8.28 -4.38
C MET A 70 7.10 8.97 -5.72
N GLY A 71 7.68 10.16 -5.94
CA GLY A 71 7.44 10.95 -7.14
C GLY A 71 7.88 10.30 -8.45
N ASP A 72 8.76 9.32 -8.36
CA ASP A 72 9.30 8.51 -9.48
C ASP A 72 8.80 7.07 -9.48
N SER A 73 7.75 6.76 -8.70
CA SER A 73 7.14 5.42 -8.66
C SER A 73 6.58 4.99 -10.02
N PRO A 74 6.48 3.67 -10.30
CA PRO A 74 5.94 3.16 -11.55
C PRO A 74 4.58 3.77 -11.89
N SER A 75 4.36 4.18 -13.13
CA SER A 75 3.09 4.81 -13.53
C SER A 75 1.90 3.85 -13.48
N LYS A 76 2.16 2.54 -13.57
CA LYS A 76 1.14 1.48 -13.47
C LYS A 76 1.70 0.30 -12.71
N ILE A 77 0.84 -0.31 -11.87
CA ILE A 77 1.12 -1.54 -11.15
C ILE A 77 -0.06 -2.48 -11.33
N ARG A 78 0.22 -3.74 -11.58
CA ARG A 78 -0.77 -4.82 -11.50
C ARG A 78 -0.47 -5.67 -10.29
N ILE A 79 -1.50 -6.00 -9.52
CA ILE A 79 -1.41 -6.89 -8.37
C ILE A 79 -2.32 -8.08 -8.62
N ASP A 80 -1.74 -9.27 -8.56
CA ASP A 80 -2.44 -10.53 -8.59
C ASP A 80 -2.22 -11.24 -7.24
N ILE A 81 -3.29 -11.69 -6.60
CA ILE A 81 -3.23 -12.53 -5.40
C ILE A 81 -3.80 -13.91 -5.76
N LYS A 82 -3.07 -14.94 -5.35
CA LYS A 82 -3.41 -16.33 -5.62
C LYS A 82 -3.36 -17.13 -4.32
N VAL A 83 -4.17 -18.17 -4.24
CA VAL A 83 -4.18 -19.13 -3.14
C VAL A 83 -3.88 -20.54 -3.65
N ARG A 84 -3.22 -21.31 -2.81
CA ARG A 84 -3.06 -22.76 -2.97
C ARG A 84 -3.50 -23.43 -1.67
N SER A 85 -4.55 -24.22 -1.74
CA SER A 85 -5.07 -25.01 -0.62
C SER A 85 -4.47 -26.41 -0.65
N ALA A 86 -4.08 -26.93 0.51
CA ALA A 86 -3.55 -28.28 0.64
C ALA A 86 -4.62 -29.38 0.59
N GLY A 87 -5.92 -29.01 0.67
CA GLY A 87 -7.05 -29.94 0.78
C GLY A 87 -7.84 -30.20 -0.51
N SER A 88 -7.48 -29.59 -1.62
CA SER A 88 -8.16 -29.88 -2.89
C SER A 88 -7.60 -31.17 -3.48
N ASP A 89 -8.48 -32.04 -4.03
CA ASP A 89 -8.18 -33.32 -4.70
C ASP A 89 -7.19 -33.23 -5.87
N PHE A 90 -6.79 -32.03 -6.23
CA PHE A 90 -5.70 -31.72 -7.14
C PHE A 90 -4.41 -31.46 -6.35
N ALA A 91 -3.81 -32.52 -5.83
CA ALA A 91 -2.40 -32.62 -5.38
C ALA A 91 -1.64 -31.29 -5.07
N GLY A 92 -2.24 -30.31 -4.44
CA GLY A 92 -1.60 -29.13 -3.87
C GLY A 92 -0.73 -28.26 -4.81
N THR A 93 -0.83 -28.42 -6.12
CA THR A 93 0.10 -27.82 -7.09
C THR A 93 -0.48 -26.65 -7.88
N THR A 94 -1.79 -26.47 -7.86
CA THR A 94 -2.45 -25.43 -8.68
C THR A 94 -2.74 -24.19 -7.86
N TRP A 95 -2.26 -23.04 -8.33
CA TRP A 95 -2.58 -21.73 -7.80
C TRP A 95 -3.91 -21.24 -8.35
N THR A 96 -4.86 -20.92 -7.50
CA THR A 96 -6.15 -20.33 -7.87
C THR A 96 -6.06 -18.82 -7.74
N PRO A 97 -6.33 -18.05 -8.82
CA PRO A 97 -6.37 -16.60 -8.74
C PRO A 97 -7.58 -16.15 -7.92
N MET A 98 -7.36 -15.20 -7.01
CA MET A 98 -8.40 -14.63 -6.15
C MET A 98 -8.64 -13.15 -6.45
N PHE A 99 -7.59 -12.44 -6.81
CA PHE A 99 -7.64 -11.02 -7.07
C PHE A 99 -6.69 -10.68 -8.21
N SER A 100 -7.10 -9.79 -9.09
CA SER A 100 -6.27 -9.26 -10.15
C SER A 100 -6.75 -7.86 -10.51
N GLU A 101 -5.91 -6.86 -10.23
CA GLU A 101 -6.28 -5.47 -10.46
C GLU A 101 -5.08 -4.66 -10.96
N LYS A 102 -5.38 -3.67 -11.78
CA LYS A 102 -4.40 -2.73 -12.33
C LYS A 102 -4.60 -1.35 -11.68
N PHE A 103 -3.55 -0.84 -11.08
CA PHE A 103 -3.51 0.48 -10.45
C PHE A 103 -2.75 1.47 -11.31
N VAL A 104 -3.26 2.68 -11.41
CA VAL A 104 -2.65 3.78 -12.17
C VAL A 104 -2.26 4.90 -11.21
N LEU A 105 -1.00 5.32 -11.28
CA LEU A 105 -0.51 6.45 -10.50
C LEU A 105 -1.11 7.75 -11.05
N LYS A 106 -1.77 8.51 -10.19
CA LYS A 106 -2.31 9.83 -10.49
C LYS A 106 -1.68 10.87 -9.59
N GLY A 107 -1.27 11.98 -10.20
CA GLY A 107 -0.81 13.17 -9.49
C GLY A 107 -1.94 14.20 -9.42
N THR A 108 -2.22 14.69 -8.22
CA THR A 108 -3.16 15.79 -8.00
C THR A 108 -2.38 17.03 -7.61
N PRO A 109 -2.47 18.13 -8.37
CA PRO A 109 -1.80 19.37 -8.03
C PRO A 109 -2.45 20.00 -6.78
N VAL A 110 -1.63 20.44 -5.84
CA VAL A 110 -2.04 21.19 -4.65
C VAL A 110 -1.39 22.56 -4.71
N ASP A 111 -2.19 23.62 -4.65
CA ASP A 111 -1.75 25.00 -4.59
C ASP A 111 -2.12 25.57 -3.21
N THR A 112 -1.13 25.92 -2.43
CA THR A 112 -1.31 26.51 -1.09
C THR A 112 -1.29 28.04 -1.10
N GLY A 113 -1.15 28.65 -2.28
CA GLY A 113 -0.91 30.09 -2.44
C GLY A 113 0.54 30.50 -2.17
N ILE A 114 1.32 29.68 -1.49
CA ILE A 114 2.75 29.90 -1.20
C ILE A 114 3.61 28.92 -2.01
N SER A 115 3.15 27.69 -2.19
CA SER A 115 3.85 26.65 -2.96
C SER A 115 2.86 25.79 -3.74
N LYS A 116 3.38 25.20 -4.83
CA LYS A 116 2.66 24.22 -5.63
C LYS A 116 3.41 22.91 -5.56
N TYR A 117 2.69 21.81 -5.29
CA TYR A 117 3.24 20.46 -5.28
C TYR A 117 2.20 19.46 -5.77
N TYR A 118 2.61 18.20 -5.96
CA TYR A 118 1.70 17.13 -6.34
C TYR A 118 1.62 16.11 -5.21
N THR A 119 0.39 15.66 -4.92
CA THR A 119 0.15 14.45 -4.17
C THR A 119 -0.03 13.30 -5.16
N TRP A 120 0.57 12.14 -4.85
CA TRP A 120 0.55 10.98 -5.72
C TRP A 120 -0.25 9.86 -5.08
N GLU A 121 -1.12 9.23 -5.87
CA GLU A 121 -1.98 8.16 -5.41
C GLU A 121 -2.16 7.10 -6.51
N TYR A 122 -2.16 5.81 -6.13
CA TYR A 122 -2.60 4.74 -7.02
C TYR A 122 -4.12 4.59 -6.95
N VAL A 123 -4.75 4.62 -8.12
CA VAL A 123 -6.19 4.51 -8.29
C VAL A 123 -6.53 3.15 -8.90
N GLY A 124 -7.45 2.43 -8.28
CA GLY A 124 -7.93 1.10 -8.63
C GLY A 124 -8.74 0.51 -7.49
N GLN A 125 -9.20 -0.73 -7.64
CA GLN A 125 -9.95 -1.45 -6.59
C GLN A 125 -8.97 -1.93 -5.50
N LYS A 126 -8.99 -1.26 -4.35
CA LYS A 126 -8.07 -1.51 -3.24
C LYS A 126 -8.55 -2.60 -2.27
N TYR A 127 -9.80 -2.99 -2.32
CA TYR A 127 -10.36 -3.98 -1.40
C TYR A 127 -10.33 -5.37 -2.00
N VAL A 128 -9.80 -6.31 -1.23
CA VAL A 128 -9.64 -7.73 -1.58
C VAL A 128 -10.44 -8.54 -0.59
N TYR A 129 -11.40 -9.34 -1.06
CA TYR A 129 -12.08 -10.30 -0.22
C TYR A 129 -11.35 -11.64 -0.28
N ILE A 130 -11.00 -12.15 0.89
CA ILE A 130 -10.42 -13.48 1.08
C ILE A 130 -11.54 -14.39 1.61
N PRO A 131 -11.97 -15.41 0.86
CA PRO A 131 -12.95 -16.35 1.34
C PRO A 131 -12.35 -17.32 2.35
N GLU A 132 -13.22 -17.98 3.13
CA GLU A 132 -12.81 -19.11 3.96
C GLU A 132 -12.23 -20.22 3.08
N VAL A 133 -11.08 -20.73 3.48
CA VAL A 133 -10.40 -21.84 2.81
C VAL A 133 -10.24 -22.98 3.80
N GLU A 134 -10.78 -24.16 3.47
CA GLU A 134 -10.63 -25.33 4.29
C GLU A 134 -9.15 -25.82 4.29
N GLY A 135 -8.60 -26.04 5.48
CA GLY A 135 -7.25 -26.56 5.67
C GLY A 135 -6.16 -25.47 5.59
N GLU A 136 -4.93 -25.89 5.39
CA GLU A 136 -3.79 -24.99 5.25
C GLU A 136 -3.81 -24.33 3.88
N ALA A 137 -3.77 -23.00 3.87
CA ALA A 137 -3.73 -22.20 2.64
C ALA A 137 -2.40 -21.44 2.55
N ASN A 138 -1.82 -21.45 1.36
CA ASN A 138 -0.66 -20.63 1.04
C ASN A 138 -1.08 -19.53 0.06
N TYR A 139 -0.70 -18.31 0.35
CA TYR A 139 -1.03 -17.15 -0.46
C TYR A 139 0.24 -16.56 -1.10
N GLU A 140 0.12 -16.16 -2.35
CA GLU A 140 1.17 -15.46 -3.09
C GLU A 140 0.62 -14.17 -3.67
N ILE A 141 1.35 -13.08 -3.50
CA ILE A 141 1.13 -11.83 -4.21
C ILE A 141 2.17 -11.68 -5.31
N ARG A 142 1.71 -11.37 -6.51
CA ARG A 142 2.52 -11.01 -7.66
C ARG A 142 2.32 -9.54 -7.98
N ILE A 143 3.40 -8.82 -8.08
CA ILE A 143 3.43 -7.39 -8.38
C ILE A 143 4.13 -7.23 -9.72
N GLU A 144 3.41 -6.68 -10.71
CA GLU A 144 3.93 -6.37 -12.02
C GLU A 144 3.89 -4.86 -12.23
N ARG A 145 5.00 -4.29 -12.66
CA ARG A 145 5.14 -2.87 -12.94
C ARG A 145 5.19 -2.55 -14.43
N SER A 146 4.74 -1.36 -14.80
CA SER A 146 4.93 -0.82 -16.14
C SER A 146 5.01 0.71 -16.12
N GLY A 147 5.61 1.29 -17.14
CA GLY A 147 5.85 2.72 -17.23
C GLY A 147 7.20 3.14 -16.66
N ASN A 148 7.27 4.26 -15.92
CA ASN A 148 8.50 4.70 -15.28
C ASN A 148 8.93 3.65 -14.24
N LEU A 149 10.18 3.19 -14.38
CA LEU A 149 10.59 1.92 -13.78
C LEU A 149 11.53 2.06 -12.57
N GLU A 150 11.97 3.25 -12.24
CA GLU A 150 13.10 3.43 -11.32
C GLU A 150 12.68 3.78 -9.90
N GLY A 151 11.47 4.27 -9.71
CA GLY A 151 11.00 4.75 -8.44
C GLY A 151 10.61 3.66 -7.45
N SER A 152 10.73 3.99 -6.18
CA SER A 152 10.32 3.10 -5.11
C SER A 152 8.83 3.22 -4.80
N ILE A 153 8.27 2.14 -4.25
CA ILE A 153 6.91 2.08 -3.75
C ILE A 153 6.87 1.14 -2.55
N THR A 154 6.07 1.48 -1.56
CA THR A 154 5.67 0.53 -0.52
C THR A 154 4.24 0.09 -0.78
N ILE A 155 4.02 -1.21 -0.72
CA ILE A 155 2.71 -1.85 -0.88
C ILE A 155 2.42 -2.58 0.42
N SER A 156 1.25 -2.38 0.98
CA SER A 156 0.81 -3.05 2.21
C SER A 156 -0.55 -3.70 2.03
N LEU A 157 -0.84 -4.68 2.88
CA LEU A 157 -2.13 -5.32 3.04
C LEU A 157 -2.54 -5.17 4.49
N SER A 158 -3.70 -4.60 4.73
CA SER A 158 -4.27 -4.38 6.06
C SER A 158 -5.68 -4.94 6.15
N ARG A 159 -6.10 -5.30 7.35
CA ARG A 159 -7.45 -5.82 7.63
C ARG A 159 -8.32 -4.73 8.25
#